data_411ac40673714db498c881bb14819307
#
_entry.id   411ac40673714db498c881bb14819307
#
_cell.length_a   1.000
_cell.length_b   1.000
_cell.length_c   1.000
_cell.angle_alpha   90.00
_cell.angle_beta   90.00
_cell.angle_gamma   90.00
#
_symmetry.space_group_name_H-M   'P 1'
#
loop_
_entity.id
_entity.type
_entity.pdbx_description
1 polymer ?
#
loop_
_entity_poly.entity_id
_entity_poly.type
_entity_poly.pdbx_seq_one_letter_code
_entity_poly.pdbx_strand_id
1 'polypeptide(L)'
;MEWFTLRIELIQFLYIIIGFINIFMYYWNKPWKYLNEIINAVEILFKNDSVIKLSEPLKEIESQMNQIKMSYLMADQSMKVAESKKSELVAYIAHDIRTPLTSIIGYLSLIKDMPELTVNKRQEYIEILLAKAMHLEQMVNEFFEITQYNTQKIEINKQEVDLYYLFVQLTDEFYPMLVENGNILKLEINENLYCNIDPEKMTRAFSNLLKNAISYSYSNTEIFISAKICDDKLIIVFKNEGETLSEMELLRIFEKFNRLDKSRASVSNGAGLGLSIAKEIIQLHCGDIVAKSEDGTISFTITIPN
;
A
#
# COMPACT_ATOMS: atom_id res chain seq x y z
N MET A 1 76.98 -21.54 -54.81
CA MET A 1 75.99 -22.29 -53.96
C MET A 1 75.54 -21.48 -52.74
N GLU A 2 76.45 -20.82 -52.01
CA GLU A 2 76.13 -19.99 -50.84
C GLU A 2 75.13 -18.86 -51.06
N TRP A 3 75.15 -18.21 -52.21
CA TRP A 3 74.28 -17.09 -52.57
C TRP A 3 72.79 -17.54 -52.76
N PHE A 4 72.56 -18.75 -53.23
CA PHE A 4 71.22 -19.35 -53.37
C PHE A 4 70.64 -19.78 -52.04
N THR A 5 71.46 -20.35 -51.18
CA THR A 5 70.99 -20.76 -49.78
C THR A 5 70.63 -19.52 -48.98
N LEU A 6 71.41 -18.44 -49.04
CA LEU A 6 71.10 -17.20 -48.35
C LEU A 6 69.78 -16.57 -48.74
N ARG A 7 69.41 -16.64 -50.03
CA ARG A 7 68.14 -16.14 -50.58
C ARG A 7 66.97 -17.01 -50.09
N ILE A 8 67.12 -18.32 -50.00
CA ILE A 8 66.08 -19.23 -49.52
C ILE A 8 65.82 -19.00 -48.04
N GLU A 9 66.84 -18.84 -47.25
CA GLU A 9 66.77 -18.52 -45.85
C GLU A 9 66.05 -17.18 -45.60
N LEU A 10 66.37 -16.17 -46.40
CA LEU A 10 65.78 -14.84 -46.31
C LEU A 10 64.29 -14.87 -46.68
N ILE A 11 63.88 -15.66 -47.68
CA ILE A 11 62.47 -15.87 -48.05
C ILE A 11 61.74 -16.61 -46.97
N GLN A 12 62.33 -17.64 -46.39
CA GLN A 12 61.70 -18.37 -45.24
C GLN A 12 61.52 -17.49 -44.02
N PHE A 13 62.52 -16.66 -43.71
CA PHE A 13 62.45 -15.70 -42.59
C PHE A 13 61.35 -14.67 -42.82
N LEU A 14 61.21 -14.15 -44.02
CA LEU A 14 60.17 -13.18 -44.41
C LEU A 14 58.76 -13.79 -44.29
N TYR A 15 58.62 -15.07 -44.70
CA TYR A 15 57.36 -15.81 -44.57
C TYR A 15 56.95 -16.01 -43.12
N ILE A 16 57.94 -16.32 -42.24
CA ILE A 16 57.69 -16.46 -40.78
C ILE A 16 57.24 -15.13 -40.19
N ILE A 17 57.91 -14.01 -40.56
CA ILE A 17 57.55 -12.66 -40.07
C ILE A 17 56.14 -12.28 -40.54
N ILE A 18 55.78 -12.52 -41.80
CA ILE A 18 54.42 -12.23 -42.29
C ILE A 18 53.38 -13.09 -41.59
N GLY A 19 53.69 -14.37 -41.32
CA GLY A 19 52.81 -15.25 -40.54
C GLY A 19 52.64 -14.74 -39.12
N PHE A 20 53.71 -14.36 -38.45
CA PHE A 20 53.66 -13.77 -37.12
C PHE A 20 52.85 -12.47 -37.06
N ILE A 21 53.07 -11.55 -38.02
CA ILE A 21 52.29 -10.30 -38.09
C ILE A 21 50.80 -10.58 -38.27
N ASN A 22 50.42 -11.52 -39.14
CA ASN A 22 49.01 -11.86 -39.37
C ASN A 22 48.38 -12.44 -38.11
N ILE A 23 49.06 -13.37 -37.40
CA ILE A 23 48.59 -13.93 -36.16
C ILE A 23 48.49 -12.86 -35.09
N PHE A 24 49.51 -12.00 -34.95
CA PHE A 24 49.50 -10.88 -34.01
C PHE A 24 48.34 -9.92 -34.29
N MET A 25 48.13 -9.50 -35.53
CA MET A 25 47.01 -8.63 -35.92
C MET A 25 45.63 -9.26 -35.61
N TYR A 26 45.50 -10.57 -35.87
CA TYR A 26 44.26 -11.31 -35.53
C TYR A 26 43.98 -11.28 -34.06
N TYR A 27 44.96 -11.62 -33.19
CA TYR A 27 44.80 -11.62 -31.74
C TYR A 27 44.69 -10.22 -31.13
N TRP A 28 45.31 -9.19 -31.78
CA TRP A 28 45.22 -7.79 -31.37
C TRP A 28 43.85 -7.19 -31.64
N ASN A 29 43.22 -7.54 -32.74
CA ASN A 29 41.92 -7.00 -33.12
C ASN A 29 40.75 -7.68 -32.36
N LYS A 30 40.93 -8.89 -31.85
CA LYS A 30 39.88 -9.67 -31.14
C LYS A 30 39.36 -8.99 -29.89
N PRO A 31 40.16 -8.46 -28.96
CA PRO A 31 39.73 -7.75 -27.79
C PRO A 31 38.91 -6.48 -28.10
N TRP A 32 39.30 -5.74 -29.16
CA TRP A 32 38.59 -4.55 -29.60
C TRP A 32 37.17 -4.85 -30.08
N LYS A 33 37.00 -5.97 -30.75
CA LYS A 33 35.66 -6.44 -31.16
C LYS A 33 34.78 -6.72 -29.93
N TYR A 34 35.30 -7.43 -28.92
CA TYR A 34 34.57 -7.71 -27.71
C TYR A 34 34.23 -6.45 -26.89
N LEU A 35 35.17 -5.50 -26.85
CA LEU A 35 34.93 -4.23 -26.19
C LEU A 35 33.78 -3.46 -26.85
N ASN A 36 33.74 -3.40 -28.16
CA ASN A 36 32.65 -2.76 -28.90
C ASN A 36 31.31 -3.49 -28.71
N GLU A 37 31.31 -4.81 -28.64
CA GLU A 37 30.09 -5.57 -28.30
C GLU A 37 29.54 -5.22 -26.92
N ILE A 38 30.41 -5.08 -25.90
CA ILE A 38 30.04 -4.67 -24.56
C ILE A 38 29.51 -3.23 -24.52
N ILE A 39 30.20 -2.28 -25.22
CA ILE A 39 29.76 -0.89 -25.28
C ILE A 39 28.37 -0.79 -25.90
N ASN A 40 28.13 -1.47 -27.01
CA ASN A 40 26.82 -1.51 -27.65
C ASN A 40 25.76 -2.16 -26.76
N ALA A 41 26.11 -3.19 -25.97
CA ALA A 41 25.21 -3.83 -25.06
C ALA A 41 24.80 -2.91 -23.90
N VAL A 42 25.70 -2.03 -23.43
CA VAL A 42 25.39 -1.02 -22.41
C VAL A 42 24.34 -0.02 -22.92
N GLU A 43 24.41 0.41 -24.18
CA GLU A 43 23.38 1.27 -24.77
C GLU A 43 22.00 0.58 -24.81
N ILE A 44 22.00 -0.72 -25.08
CA ILE A 44 20.77 -1.54 -25.14
C ILE A 44 20.19 -1.81 -23.74
N LEU A 45 21.01 -1.75 -22.70
CA LEU A 45 20.61 -2.06 -21.33
C LEU A 45 19.41 -1.22 -20.88
N PHE A 46 19.34 0.04 -21.26
CA PHE A 46 18.27 0.97 -20.91
C PHE A 46 17.14 1.07 -21.94
N LYS A 47 17.22 0.31 -23.05
CA LYS A 47 16.16 0.25 -24.07
C LYS A 47 15.24 -0.95 -23.83
N ASN A 48 13.92 -0.71 -23.86
CA ASN A 48 12.92 -1.71 -23.43
C ASN A 48 12.81 -2.96 -24.31
N ASP A 49 13.16 -2.92 -25.60
CA ASP A 49 12.67 -3.90 -26.58
C ASP A 49 13.65 -4.99 -27.04
N SER A 50 14.85 -5.09 -26.49
CA SER A 50 15.82 -6.06 -27.03
C SER A 50 16.57 -6.81 -25.93
N VAL A 51 16.62 -8.14 -26.05
CA VAL A 51 17.50 -8.99 -25.25
C VAL A 51 18.94 -8.76 -25.66
N ILE A 52 19.84 -8.56 -24.73
CA ILE A 52 21.27 -8.43 -24.97
C ILE A 52 21.81 -9.79 -25.40
N LYS A 53 22.49 -9.81 -26.55
CA LYS A 53 23.18 -11.01 -27.08
C LYS A 53 24.63 -10.66 -27.35
N LEU A 54 25.54 -11.43 -26.78
CA LEU A 54 26.97 -11.29 -26.92
C LEU A 54 27.58 -12.58 -27.52
N SER A 55 28.80 -12.49 -28.03
CA SER A 55 29.53 -13.63 -28.56
C SER A 55 29.91 -14.61 -27.45
N GLU A 56 30.17 -15.91 -27.80
CA GLU A 56 30.42 -17.01 -26.87
C GLU A 56 31.39 -16.70 -25.70
N PRO A 57 32.53 -16.03 -25.89
CA PRO A 57 33.44 -15.70 -24.78
C PRO A 57 32.83 -14.75 -23.73
N LEU A 58 31.72 -14.05 -24.06
CA LEU A 58 31.08 -13.05 -23.22
C LEU A 58 29.72 -13.50 -22.68
N LYS A 59 29.41 -14.78 -22.74
CA LYS A 59 28.10 -15.34 -22.29
C LYS A 59 27.81 -15.08 -20.82
N GLU A 60 28.82 -15.11 -19.99
CA GLU A 60 28.66 -14.83 -18.55
C GLU A 60 28.26 -13.36 -18.35
N ILE A 61 28.92 -12.43 -19.08
CA ILE A 61 28.58 -10.99 -19.06
C ILE A 61 27.18 -10.76 -19.64
N GLU A 62 26.81 -11.46 -20.72
CA GLU A 62 25.45 -11.43 -21.28
C GLU A 62 24.40 -11.78 -20.24
N SER A 63 24.62 -12.86 -19.48
CA SER A 63 23.70 -13.31 -18.43
C SER A 63 23.54 -12.26 -17.34
N GLN A 64 24.66 -11.73 -16.82
CA GLN A 64 24.66 -10.69 -15.79
C GLN A 64 23.98 -9.40 -16.27
N MET A 65 24.28 -8.94 -17.49
CA MET A 65 23.64 -7.75 -18.07
C MET A 65 22.14 -7.92 -18.25
N ASN A 66 21.67 -9.08 -18.73
CA ASN A 66 20.24 -9.36 -18.84
C ASN A 66 19.55 -9.44 -17.46
N GLN A 67 20.24 -9.96 -16.44
CA GLN A 67 19.72 -9.98 -15.08
C GLN A 67 19.59 -8.55 -14.50
N ILE A 68 20.59 -7.70 -14.69
CA ILE A 68 20.55 -6.29 -14.29
C ILE A 68 19.41 -5.57 -15.03
N LYS A 69 19.27 -5.82 -16.35
CA LYS A 69 18.19 -5.26 -17.15
C LYS A 69 16.81 -5.64 -16.61
N MET A 70 16.59 -6.92 -16.30
CA MET A 70 15.33 -7.38 -15.74
C MET A 70 15.03 -6.73 -14.39
N SER A 71 16.01 -6.62 -13.50
CA SER A 71 15.83 -5.96 -12.20
C SER A 71 15.52 -4.46 -12.35
N TYR A 72 16.19 -3.78 -13.30
CA TYR A 72 15.90 -2.37 -13.62
C TYR A 72 14.48 -2.18 -14.17
N LEU A 73 14.05 -3.01 -15.12
CA LEU A 73 12.70 -2.94 -15.70
C LEU A 73 11.60 -3.21 -14.64
N MET A 74 11.82 -4.18 -13.75
CA MET A 74 10.91 -4.45 -12.63
C MET A 74 10.83 -3.26 -11.68
N ALA A 75 11.96 -2.63 -11.36
CA ALA A 75 12.01 -1.44 -10.51
C ALA A 75 11.31 -0.25 -11.16
N ASP A 76 11.56 0.02 -12.44
CA ASP A 76 10.92 1.10 -13.22
C ASP A 76 9.40 0.89 -13.31
N GLN A 77 8.97 -0.33 -13.59
CA GLN A 77 7.55 -0.67 -13.63
C GLN A 77 6.88 -0.49 -12.25
N SER A 78 7.54 -0.95 -11.18
CA SER A 78 7.05 -0.76 -9.82
C SER A 78 6.93 0.71 -9.45
N MET A 79 7.93 1.53 -9.85
CA MET A 79 7.91 2.97 -9.64
C MET A 79 6.76 3.65 -10.40
N LYS A 80 6.55 3.32 -11.67
CA LYS A 80 5.42 3.84 -12.48
C LYS A 80 4.06 3.46 -11.89
N VAL A 81 3.91 2.23 -11.42
CA VAL A 81 2.68 1.79 -10.74
C VAL A 81 2.46 2.57 -9.45
N ALA A 82 3.51 2.79 -8.64
CA ALA A 82 3.42 3.58 -7.41
C ALA A 82 3.06 5.04 -7.70
N GLU A 83 3.66 5.66 -8.73
CA GLU A 83 3.36 7.03 -9.13
C GLU A 83 1.93 7.18 -9.69
N SER A 84 1.48 6.23 -10.49
CA SER A 84 0.09 6.18 -10.97
C SER A 84 -0.90 6.06 -9.82
N LYS A 85 -0.66 5.17 -8.87
CA LYS A 85 -1.48 5.03 -7.66
C LYS A 85 -1.50 6.30 -6.81
N LYS A 86 -0.35 6.99 -6.68
CA LYS A 86 -0.27 8.28 -5.98
C LYS A 86 -1.11 9.36 -6.67
N SER A 87 -1.06 9.43 -8.00
CA SER A 87 -1.83 10.41 -8.79
C SER A 87 -3.33 10.12 -8.71
N GLU A 88 -3.72 8.85 -8.78
CA GLU A 88 -5.11 8.40 -8.61
C GLU A 88 -5.65 8.76 -7.22
N LEU A 89 -4.83 8.53 -6.18
CA LEU A 89 -5.10 8.92 -4.81
C LEU A 89 -5.43 10.41 -4.69
N VAL A 90 -4.58 11.28 -5.23
CA VAL A 90 -4.77 12.74 -5.16
C VAL A 90 -6.03 13.18 -5.92
N ALA A 91 -6.29 12.60 -7.08
CA ALA A 91 -7.49 12.90 -7.88
C ALA A 91 -8.78 12.49 -7.15
N TYR A 92 -8.78 11.32 -6.52
CA TYR A 92 -9.91 10.81 -5.75
C TYR A 92 -10.24 11.72 -4.56
N ILE A 93 -9.22 12.09 -3.77
CA ILE A 93 -9.38 13.00 -2.61
C ILE A 93 -9.88 14.36 -3.04
N ALA A 94 -9.33 14.93 -4.12
CA ALA A 94 -9.79 16.23 -4.63
C ALA A 94 -11.27 16.19 -5.00
N HIS A 95 -11.76 15.07 -5.56
CA HIS A 95 -13.18 14.86 -5.87
C HIS A 95 -14.01 14.79 -4.59
N ASP A 96 -13.60 13.99 -3.61
CA ASP A 96 -14.37 13.74 -2.39
C ASP A 96 -14.36 14.92 -1.42
N ILE A 97 -13.32 15.75 -1.42
CA ILE A 97 -13.27 17.05 -0.72
C ILE A 97 -14.21 18.06 -1.39
N ARG A 98 -14.28 18.08 -2.73
CA ARG A 98 -15.10 19.04 -3.47
C ARG A 98 -16.60 18.88 -3.16
N THR A 99 -17.07 17.68 -3.01
CA THR A 99 -18.50 17.40 -2.77
C THR A 99 -19.05 18.04 -1.49
N PRO A 100 -18.51 17.77 -0.28
CA PRO A 100 -18.95 18.43 0.95
C PRO A 100 -18.69 19.94 0.93
N LEU A 101 -17.56 20.39 0.34
CA LEU A 101 -17.26 21.82 0.22
C LEU A 101 -18.29 22.57 -0.62
N THR A 102 -18.69 22.00 -1.76
CA THR A 102 -19.76 22.57 -2.60
C THR A 102 -21.09 22.65 -1.85
N SER A 103 -21.42 21.61 -1.07
CA SER A 103 -22.62 21.61 -0.22
C SER A 103 -22.54 22.69 0.85
N ILE A 104 -21.40 22.85 1.53
CA ILE A 104 -21.18 23.91 2.53
C ILE A 104 -21.40 25.28 1.91
N ILE A 105 -20.76 25.56 0.76
CA ILE A 105 -20.91 26.84 0.06
C ILE A 105 -22.38 27.07 -0.35
N GLY A 106 -23.04 26.03 -0.85
CA GLY A 106 -24.44 26.11 -1.26
C GLY A 106 -25.39 26.47 -0.12
N TYR A 107 -25.29 25.79 1.03
CA TYR A 107 -26.12 26.10 2.20
C TYR A 107 -25.80 27.46 2.81
N LEU A 108 -24.53 27.88 2.84
CA LEU A 108 -24.14 29.23 3.26
C LEU A 108 -24.74 30.30 2.34
N SER A 109 -24.72 30.07 1.03
CA SER A 109 -25.35 30.99 0.06
C SER A 109 -26.86 31.07 0.27
N LEU A 110 -27.53 29.92 0.50
CA LEU A 110 -28.97 29.92 0.82
C LEU A 110 -29.30 30.70 2.07
N ILE A 111 -28.53 30.55 3.15
CA ILE A 111 -28.73 31.30 4.40
C ILE A 111 -28.53 32.79 4.17
N LYS A 112 -27.52 33.15 3.35
CA LYS A 112 -27.19 34.56 3.04
C LYS A 112 -28.25 35.23 2.16
N ASP A 113 -28.69 34.52 1.12
CA ASP A 113 -29.54 35.11 0.08
C ASP A 113 -31.05 35.05 0.42
N MET A 114 -31.44 34.29 1.45
CA MET A 114 -32.82 34.16 1.93
C MET A 114 -32.94 34.70 3.39
N PRO A 115 -33.00 36.03 3.59
CA PRO A 115 -33.12 36.60 4.95
C PRO A 115 -34.46 36.26 5.63
N GLU A 116 -35.49 35.88 4.87
CA GLU A 116 -36.83 35.50 5.36
C GLU A 116 -36.92 34.02 5.81
N LEU A 117 -35.82 33.28 5.83
CA LEU A 117 -35.81 31.91 6.37
C LEU A 117 -36.30 31.90 7.80
N THR A 118 -37.24 30.97 8.10
CA THR A 118 -37.66 30.72 9.48
C THR A 118 -36.49 30.27 10.35
N VAL A 119 -36.56 30.59 11.66
CA VAL A 119 -35.50 30.21 12.63
C VAL A 119 -35.23 28.71 12.57
N ASN A 120 -36.28 27.88 12.51
CA ASN A 120 -36.11 26.41 12.44
C ASN A 120 -35.37 25.96 11.17
N LYS A 121 -35.72 26.56 10.01
CA LYS A 121 -35.07 26.22 8.74
C LYS A 121 -33.61 26.64 8.71
N ARG A 122 -33.29 27.79 9.32
CA ARG A 122 -31.92 28.27 9.47
C ARG A 122 -31.12 27.34 10.39
N GLN A 123 -31.73 26.89 11.49
CA GLN A 123 -31.10 25.93 12.40
C GLN A 123 -30.80 24.61 11.71
N GLU A 124 -31.76 24.06 10.96
CA GLU A 124 -31.58 22.84 10.15
C GLU A 124 -30.38 22.98 9.18
N TYR A 125 -30.26 24.11 8.47
CA TYR A 125 -29.13 24.33 7.55
C TYR A 125 -27.80 24.44 8.28
N ILE A 126 -27.77 25.06 9.47
CA ILE A 126 -26.56 25.14 10.31
C ILE A 126 -26.12 23.76 10.77
N GLU A 127 -27.04 22.89 11.18
CA GLU A 127 -26.75 21.51 11.57
C GLU A 127 -26.17 20.70 10.39
N ILE A 128 -26.75 20.82 9.20
CA ILE A 128 -26.21 20.20 7.98
C ILE A 128 -24.81 20.72 7.66
N LEU A 129 -24.58 22.04 7.78
CA LEU A 129 -23.28 22.65 7.56
C LEU A 129 -22.23 22.12 8.53
N LEU A 130 -22.58 22.06 9.82
CA LEU A 130 -21.68 21.55 10.86
C LEU A 130 -21.30 20.10 10.58
N ALA A 131 -22.29 19.24 10.28
CA ALA A 131 -22.03 17.83 9.94
C ALA A 131 -21.13 17.68 8.72
N LYS A 132 -21.33 18.49 7.66
CA LYS A 132 -20.48 18.48 6.47
C LYS A 132 -19.06 19.00 6.73
N ALA A 133 -18.90 20.02 7.57
CA ALA A 133 -17.60 20.54 7.96
C ALA A 133 -16.80 19.52 8.79
N MET A 134 -17.43 18.88 9.78
CA MET A 134 -16.81 17.82 10.58
C MET A 134 -16.40 16.62 9.73
N HIS A 135 -17.25 16.23 8.76
CA HIS A 135 -16.91 15.16 7.83
C HIS A 135 -15.70 15.52 6.95
N LEU A 136 -15.62 16.77 6.47
CA LEU A 136 -14.47 17.26 5.70
C LEU A 136 -13.19 17.27 6.53
N GLU A 137 -13.25 17.73 7.77
CA GLU A 137 -12.13 17.71 8.71
C GLU A 137 -11.61 16.27 8.92
N GLN A 138 -12.51 15.34 9.16
CA GLN A 138 -12.15 13.92 9.31
C GLN A 138 -11.44 13.37 8.06
N MET A 139 -11.97 13.64 6.85
CA MET A 139 -11.34 13.20 5.59
C MET A 139 -9.94 13.79 5.41
N VAL A 140 -9.74 15.06 5.75
CA VAL A 140 -8.43 15.72 5.68
C VAL A 140 -7.45 15.06 6.65
N ASN A 141 -7.88 14.77 7.88
CA ASN A 141 -7.04 14.11 8.88
C ASN A 141 -6.67 12.68 8.45
N GLU A 142 -7.62 11.89 7.94
CA GLU A 142 -7.36 10.54 7.39
C GLU A 142 -6.38 10.59 6.21
N PHE A 143 -6.45 11.63 5.37
CA PHE A 143 -5.49 11.83 4.28
C PHE A 143 -4.07 12.14 4.76
N PHE A 144 -3.93 13.03 5.76
CA PHE A 144 -2.62 13.32 6.34
C PHE A 144 -1.99 12.07 6.97
N GLU A 145 -2.77 11.29 7.70
CA GLU A 145 -2.29 10.02 8.27
C GLU A 145 -1.73 9.10 7.19
N ILE A 146 -2.48 8.84 6.12
CA ILE A 146 -2.02 7.95 5.03
C ILE A 146 -0.77 8.48 4.34
N THR A 147 -0.64 9.80 4.15
CA THR A 147 0.55 10.37 3.54
C THR A 147 1.77 10.24 4.44
N GLN A 148 1.60 10.34 5.75
CA GLN A 148 2.67 10.09 6.73
C GLN A 148 3.12 8.63 6.70
N TYR A 149 2.19 7.66 6.72
CA TYR A 149 2.51 6.24 6.67
C TYR A 149 3.29 5.83 5.41
N ASN A 150 3.11 6.54 4.29
CA ASN A 150 3.80 6.25 3.03
C ASN A 150 5.19 6.90 2.88
N THR A 151 5.51 7.97 3.63
CA THR A 151 6.68 8.83 3.36
C THR A 151 7.75 8.82 4.44
N GLN A 152 7.45 8.39 5.66
CA GLN A 152 8.38 8.42 6.78
C GLN A 152 8.60 7.02 7.36
N LYS A 153 9.83 6.75 7.85
CA LYS A 153 10.06 5.65 8.79
C LYS A 153 9.34 6.05 10.09
N ILE A 154 8.10 5.59 10.23
CA ILE A 154 7.33 5.81 11.44
C ILE A 154 7.97 4.98 12.54
N GLU A 155 8.48 5.64 13.56
CA GLU A 155 8.95 4.99 14.77
C GLU A 155 7.74 4.49 15.56
N ILE A 156 7.78 3.22 15.94
CA ILE A 156 6.78 2.60 16.81
C ILE A 156 7.29 2.68 18.24
N ASN A 157 6.52 3.30 19.10
CA ASN A 157 6.80 3.38 20.52
C ASN A 157 6.01 2.29 21.27
N LYS A 158 6.56 1.06 21.26
CA LYS A 158 5.93 -0.07 21.96
C LYS A 158 6.01 0.10 23.46
N GLN A 159 4.91 -0.19 24.14
CA GLN A 159 4.76 -0.18 25.58
C GLN A 159 3.96 -1.41 26.01
N GLU A 160 4.12 -1.83 27.27
CA GLU A 160 3.26 -2.85 27.85
C GLU A 160 1.88 -2.26 28.12
N VAL A 161 0.86 -2.78 27.45
CA VAL A 161 -0.52 -2.26 27.48
C VAL A 161 -1.45 -3.35 27.98
N ASP A 162 -2.32 -3.00 28.93
CA ASP A 162 -3.46 -3.82 29.32
C ASP A 162 -4.55 -3.73 28.23
N LEU A 163 -4.67 -4.80 27.47
CA LEU A 163 -5.55 -4.83 26.32
C LEU A 163 -7.04 -4.81 26.70
N TYR A 164 -7.39 -5.41 27.85
CA TYR A 164 -8.76 -5.38 28.34
C TYR A 164 -9.22 -3.94 28.62
N TYR A 165 -8.44 -3.17 29.38
CA TYR A 165 -8.76 -1.77 29.67
C TYR A 165 -8.80 -0.91 28.41
N LEU A 166 -7.90 -1.16 27.46
CA LEU A 166 -7.92 -0.43 26.19
C LEU A 166 -9.24 -0.67 25.43
N PHE A 167 -9.73 -1.90 25.37
CA PHE A 167 -11.01 -2.21 24.71
C PHE A 167 -12.21 -1.71 25.49
N VAL A 168 -12.17 -1.68 26.82
CA VAL A 168 -13.22 -1.05 27.64
C VAL A 168 -13.33 0.44 27.32
N GLN A 169 -12.21 1.17 27.31
CA GLN A 169 -12.19 2.59 26.92
C GLN A 169 -12.72 2.82 25.52
N LEU A 170 -12.31 1.98 24.57
CA LEU A 170 -12.80 2.04 23.20
C LEU A 170 -14.30 1.79 23.10
N THR A 171 -14.83 0.87 23.89
CA THR A 171 -16.28 0.59 23.97
C THR A 171 -17.05 1.80 24.45
N ASP A 172 -16.55 2.48 25.48
CA ASP A 172 -17.18 3.69 26.03
C ASP A 172 -17.20 4.82 25.01
N GLU A 173 -16.11 5.00 24.25
CA GLU A 173 -16.04 6.02 23.18
C GLU A 173 -17.09 5.76 22.08
N PHE A 174 -17.28 4.51 21.67
CA PHE A 174 -18.21 4.13 20.59
C PHE A 174 -19.64 3.84 21.08
N TYR A 175 -19.90 3.91 22.38
CA TYR A 175 -21.22 3.62 22.96
C TYR A 175 -22.38 4.41 22.30
N PRO A 176 -22.25 5.73 22.01
CA PRO A 176 -23.33 6.46 21.33
C PRO A 176 -23.70 5.87 19.98
N MET A 177 -22.69 5.46 19.17
CA MET A 177 -22.92 4.87 17.85
C MET A 177 -23.54 3.48 17.95
N LEU A 178 -23.14 2.68 18.95
CA LEU A 178 -23.71 1.37 19.22
C LEU A 178 -25.19 1.49 19.56
N VAL A 179 -25.56 2.43 20.43
CA VAL A 179 -26.94 2.69 20.83
C VAL A 179 -27.80 3.18 19.65
N GLU A 180 -27.26 4.09 18.82
CA GLU A 180 -27.96 4.59 17.65
C GLU A 180 -28.34 3.47 16.68
N ASN A 181 -27.46 2.50 16.45
CA ASN A 181 -27.70 1.33 15.60
C ASN A 181 -28.44 0.18 16.32
N GLY A 182 -28.59 0.25 17.66
CA GLY A 182 -29.13 -0.83 18.47
C GLY A 182 -28.18 -2.03 18.61
N ASN A 183 -26.89 -1.87 18.28
CA ASN A 183 -25.92 -2.95 18.39
C ASN A 183 -25.42 -3.13 19.82
N ILE A 184 -25.07 -4.36 20.17
CA ILE A 184 -24.50 -4.72 21.48
C ILE A 184 -23.07 -5.18 21.25
N LEU A 185 -22.10 -4.55 21.93
CA LEU A 185 -20.71 -4.98 21.90
C LEU A 185 -20.43 -6.00 22.99
N LYS A 186 -19.87 -7.15 22.61
CA LYS A 186 -19.47 -8.22 23.55
C LYS A 186 -17.95 -8.40 23.50
N LEU A 187 -17.31 -8.23 24.66
CA LEU A 187 -15.87 -8.44 24.81
C LEU A 187 -15.59 -9.82 25.42
N GLU A 188 -14.78 -10.61 24.75
CA GLU A 188 -14.22 -11.87 25.26
C GLU A 188 -12.70 -11.74 25.34
N ILE A 189 -12.26 -10.98 26.34
CA ILE A 189 -10.85 -10.67 26.61
C ILE A 189 -10.60 -10.95 28.09
N ASN A 190 -9.55 -11.70 28.39
CA ASN A 190 -9.16 -11.94 29.76
C ASN A 190 -8.70 -10.64 30.43
N GLU A 191 -9.17 -10.38 31.65
CA GLU A 191 -8.59 -9.35 32.50
C GLU A 191 -7.11 -9.66 32.70
N ASN A 192 -6.27 -8.62 32.72
CA ASN A 192 -4.80 -8.72 32.77
C ASN A 192 -4.14 -9.34 31.53
N LEU A 193 -4.71 -9.19 30.34
CA LEU A 193 -4.07 -9.53 29.08
C LEU A 193 -3.12 -8.39 28.67
N TYR A 194 -1.83 -8.53 28.95
CA TYR A 194 -0.80 -7.56 28.60
C TYR A 194 -0.13 -7.90 27.28
N CYS A 195 0.17 -6.88 26.47
CA CYS A 195 0.89 -7.03 25.22
C CYS A 195 1.80 -5.83 24.95
N ASN A 196 2.85 -6.03 24.16
CA ASN A 196 3.83 -4.99 23.86
C ASN A 196 3.52 -4.33 22.49
N ILE A 197 2.75 -3.24 22.51
CA ILE A 197 2.25 -2.52 21.34
C ILE A 197 2.43 -1.02 21.50
N ASP A 198 2.34 -0.26 20.40
CA ASP A 198 2.18 1.19 20.45
C ASP A 198 0.70 1.51 20.72
N PRO A 199 0.35 2.02 21.93
CA PRO A 199 -1.06 2.17 22.33
C PRO A 199 -1.80 3.17 21.45
N GLU A 200 -1.19 4.29 21.08
CA GLU A 200 -1.83 5.32 20.26
C GLU A 200 -2.19 4.80 18.86
N LYS A 201 -1.22 4.17 18.20
CA LYS A 201 -1.43 3.63 16.86
C LYS A 201 -2.38 2.44 16.86
N MET A 202 -2.23 1.51 17.83
CA MET A 202 -3.14 0.35 17.89
C MET A 202 -4.57 0.73 18.26
N THR A 203 -4.77 1.70 19.15
CA THR A 203 -6.12 2.25 19.43
C THR A 203 -6.73 2.80 18.14
N ARG A 204 -5.94 3.51 17.31
CA ARG A 204 -6.41 4.01 16.02
C ARG A 204 -6.82 2.88 15.06
N ALA A 205 -6.03 1.80 14.98
CA ALA A 205 -6.37 0.63 14.17
C ALA A 205 -7.67 -0.05 14.67
N PHE A 206 -7.80 -0.24 15.98
CA PHE A 206 -9.00 -0.84 16.58
C PHE A 206 -10.24 0.04 16.42
N SER A 207 -10.11 1.38 16.57
CA SER A 207 -11.18 2.34 16.31
C SER A 207 -11.68 2.23 14.87
N ASN A 208 -10.78 2.13 13.89
CA ASN A 208 -11.15 1.96 12.49
C ASN A 208 -11.91 0.65 12.24
N LEU A 209 -11.47 -0.45 12.86
CA LEU A 209 -12.14 -1.74 12.74
C LEU A 209 -13.52 -1.75 13.45
N LEU A 210 -13.61 -1.17 14.64
CA LEU A 210 -14.86 -1.08 15.38
C LEU A 210 -15.87 -0.18 14.66
N LYS A 211 -15.42 0.98 14.18
CA LYS A 211 -16.25 1.88 13.35
C LYS A 211 -16.77 1.17 12.10
N ASN A 212 -15.91 0.37 11.45
CA ASN A 212 -16.32 -0.45 10.31
C ASN A 212 -17.35 -1.49 10.72
N ALA A 213 -17.12 -2.24 11.80
CA ALA A 213 -18.05 -3.23 12.31
C ALA A 213 -19.42 -2.61 12.62
N ILE A 214 -19.49 -1.46 13.31
CA ILE A 214 -20.76 -0.76 13.61
C ILE A 214 -21.45 -0.29 12.33
N SER A 215 -20.71 0.30 11.37
CA SER A 215 -21.29 0.87 10.15
C SER A 215 -21.84 -0.16 9.18
N TYR A 216 -21.33 -1.39 9.20
CA TYR A 216 -21.72 -2.45 8.27
C TYR A 216 -22.46 -3.63 8.95
N SER A 217 -22.70 -3.55 10.27
CA SER A 217 -23.56 -4.48 10.97
C SER A 217 -25.03 -4.25 10.61
N TYR A 218 -25.81 -5.34 10.64
CA TYR A 218 -27.25 -5.21 10.74
C TYR A 218 -27.63 -4.55 12.07
N SER A 219 -28.70 -3.74 12.08
CA SER A 219 -29.20 -3.12 13.30
C SER A 219 -29.70 -4.19 14.29
N ASN A 220 -29.51 -3.93 15.58
CA ASN A 220 -29.89 -4.82 16.67
C ASN A 220 -29.20 -6.18 16.67
N THR A 221 -27.95 -6.25 16.23
CA THR A 221 -27.12 -7.45 16.28
C THR A 221 -25.94 -7.30 17.24
N GLU A 222 -25.25 -8.41 17.54
CA GLU A 222 -24.04 -8.41 18.36
C GLU A 222 -22.81 -8.12 17.51
N ILE A 223 -21.93 -7.25 18.02
CA ILE A 223 -20.55 -7.09 17.59
C ILE A 223 -19.66 -7.76 18.63
N PHE A 224 -18.81 -8.66 18.19
CA PHE A 224 -17.99 -9.47 19.06
C PHE A 224 -16.50 -9.14 18.87
N ILE A 225 -15.80 -8.91 19.99
CA ILE A 225 -14.35 -8.71 20.00
C ILE A 225 -13.75 -9.71 20.98
N SER A 226 -12.77 -10.49 20.49
CA SER A 226 -11.99 -11.39 21.35
C SER A 226 -10.50 -11.13 21.17
N ALA A 227 -9.74 -11.34 22.24
CA ALA A 227 -8.29 -11.28 22.21
C ALA A 227 -7.67 -12.37 23.08
N LYS A 228 -6.62 -13.00 22.56
CA LYS A 228 -5.83 -14.01 23.27
C LYS A 228 -4.39 -14.06 22.80
N ILE A 229 -3.49 -14.53 23.64
CA ILE A 229 -2.12 -14.86 23.25
C ILE A 229 -2.04 -16.37 23.03
N CYS A 230 -1.51 -16.78 21.88
CA CYS A 230 -1.31 -18.17 21.50
C CYS A 230 0.02 -18.28 20.74
N ASP A 231 0.92 -19.17 21.16
CA ASP A 231 2.22 -19.39 20.52
C ASP A 231 3.03 -18.10 20.29
N ASP A 232 3.18 -17.28 21.35
CA ASP A 232 3.86 -15.98 21.31
C ASP A 232 3.27 -14.98 20.30
N LYS A 233 2.01 -15.15 19.95
CA LYS A 233 1.28 -14.24 19.07
C LYS A 233 0.01 -13.75 19.76
N LEU A 234 -0.20 -12.44 19.70
CA LEU A 234 -1.46 -11.82 20.06
C LEU A 234 -2.43 -11.99 18.87
N ILE A 235 -3.55 -12.65 19.12
CA ILE A 235 -4.63 -12.84 18.15
C ILE A 235 -5.84 -12.05 18.61
N ILE A 236 -6.31 -11.12 17.79
CA ILE A 236 -7.51 -10.31 18.06
C ILE A 236 -8.50 -10.55 16.91
N VAL A 237 -9.77 -10.79 17.27
CA VAL A 237 -10.83 -11.01 16.29
C VAL A 237 -11.95 -10.00 16.53
N PHE A 238 -12.30 -9.25 15.47
CA PHE A 238 -13.51 -8.47 15.39
C PHE A 238 -14.51 -9.24 14.53
N LYS A 239 -15.73 -9.41 15.01
CA LYS A 239 -16.76 -10.16 14.30
C LYS A 239 -18.10 -9.42 14.40
N ASN A 240 -18.80 -9.29 13.26
CA ASN A 240 -20.12 -8.67 13.21
C ASN A 240 -21.02 -9.40 12.21
N GLU A 241 -22.33 -9.27 12.38
CA GLU A 241 -23.32 -9.73 11.41
C GLU A 241 -23.59 -8.63 10.38
N GLY A 242 -23.52 -8.99 9.09
CA GLY A 242 -23.68 -8.03 8.00
C GLY A 242 -23.83 -8.72 6.63
N GLU A 243 -23.86 -7.96 5.58
CA GLU A 243 -23.95 -8.50 4.22
C GLU A 243 -22.71 -9.34 3.89
N THR A 244 -22.92 -10.55 3.37
CA THR A 244 -21.82 -11.43 2.97
C THR A 244 -21.06 -10.81 1.80
N LEU A 245 -19.74 -10.71 1.95
CA LEU A 245 -18.83 -10.20 0.93
C LEU A 245 -18.35 -11.32 0.01
N SER A 246 -18.27 -11.03 -1.28
CA SER A 246 -17.65 -11.92 -2.26
C SER A 246 -16.12 -12.01 -2.06
N GLU A 247 -15.49 -13.06 -2.58
CA GLU A 247 -14.03 -13.21 -2.54
C GLU A 247 -13.30 -12.01 -3.17
N MET A 248 -13.85 -11.45 -4.27
CA MET A 248 -13.28 -10.27 -4.92
C MET A 248 -13.36 -9.02 -4.04
N GLU A 249 -14.45 -8.82 -3.30
CA GLU A 249 -14.60 -7.72 -2.36
C GLU A 249 -13.65 -7.90 -1.17
N LEU A 250 -13.50 -9.11 -0.62
CA LEU A 250 -12.56 -9.41 0.46
C LEU A 250 -11.10 -9.16 0.08
N LEU A 251 -10.70 -9.45 -1.15
CA LEU A 251 -9.35 -9.16 -1.66
C LEU A 251 -9.07 -7.65 -1.68
N ARG A 252 -10.10 -6.85 -1.93
CA ARG A 252 -9.99 -5.40 -2.13
C ARG A 252 -10.37 -4.57 -0.90
N ILE A 253 -10.90 -5.17 0.16
CA ILE A 253 -11.44 -4.45 1.33
C ILE A 253 -10.40 -3.58 2.06
N PHE A 254 -9.11 -3.94 1.93
CA PHE A 254 -7.99 -3.18 2.50
C PHE A 254 -7.33 -2.22 1.50
N GLU A 255 -7.81 -2.15 0.25
CA GLU A 255 -7.33 -1.16 -0.71
C GLU A 255 -7.81 0.24 -0.31
N LYS A 256 -6.94 1.24 -0.48
CA LYS A 256 -7.26 2.64 -0.17
C LYS A 256 -8.41 3.12 -1.04
N PHE A 257 -9.38 3.85 -0.43
CA PHE A 257 -10.58 4.38 -1.10
C PHE A 257 -11.53 3.33 -1.69
N ASN A 258 -11.31 2.07 -1.38
CA ASN A 258 -12.26 1.05 -1.80
C ASN A 258 -13.52 1.14 -0.93
N ARG A 259 -14.65 1.41 -1.58
CA ARG A 259 -15.99 1.38 -0.98
C ARG A 259 -16.83 0.43 -1.79
N LEU A 260 -17.51 -0.47 -1.12
CA LEU A 260 -18.49 -1.34 -1.79
C LEU A 260 -19.58 -0.48 -2.42
N ASP A 261 -19.97 -0.78 -3.67
CA ASP A 261 -20.86 0.08 -4.46
C ASP A 261 -22.17 0.43 -3.77
N LYS A 262 -22.69 -0.45 -2.92
CA LYS A 262 -23.92 -0.25 -2.15
C LYS A 262 -23.77 0.78 -1.02
N SER A 263 -22.57 0.98 -0.48
CA SER A 263 -22.30 1.93 0.61
C SER A 263 -22.10 3.38 0.13
N ARG A 264 -22.01 3.59 -1.18
CA ARG A 264 -21.87 4.94 -1.78
C ARG A 264 -23.07 5.85 -1.52
N ALA A 265 -24.23 5.29 -1.25
CA ALA A 265 -25.48 6.05 -1.03
C ALA A 265 -25.62 6.60 0.41
N SER A 266 -24.88 6.08 1.39
CA SER A 266 -24.97 6.55 2.78
C SER A 266 -23.92 7.64 3.05
N VAL A 267 -24.41 8.80 3.49
CA VAL A 267 -23.61 10.02 3.78
C VAL A 267 -22.67 9.84 5.00
N SER A 268 -22.90 8.81 5.81
CA SER A 268 -22.22 8.61 7.11
C SER A 268 -20.94 7.78 7.06
N ASN A 269 -20.61 7.14 5.95
CA ASN A 269 -19.48 6.23 5.89
C ASN A 269 -18.26 6.94 5.31
N GLY A 270 -17.16 6.99 6.10
CA GLY A 270 -15.89 7.68 5.85
C GLY A 270 -15.25 7.49 4.47
N ALA A 271 -14.08 8.06 4.26
CA ALA A 271 -13.36 8.13 2.96
C ALA A 271 -12.90 6.76 2.39
N GLY A 272 -13.23 5.63 3.01
CA GLY A 272 -12.73 4.30 2.60
C GLY A 272 -11.25 4.07 2.93
N LEU A 273 -10.75 4.80 3.92
CA LEU A 273 -9.34 4.76 4.34
C LEU A 273 -9.13 3.96 5.63
N GLY A 274 -10.16 3.79 6.46
CA GLY A 274 -10.02 3.23 7.82
C GLY A 274 -9.41 1.83 7.84
N LEU A 275 -9.86 0.91 6.99
CA LEU A 275 -9.31 -0.46 6.94
C LEU A 275 -7.88 -0.49 6.40
N SER A 276 -7.54 0.38 5.44
CA SER A 276 -6.16 0.49 4.94
C SER A 276 -5.22 1.06 5.99
N ILE A 277 -5.66 2.06 6.77
CA ILE A 277 -4.90 2.60 7.92
C ILE A 277 -4.70 1.51 8.97
N ALA A 278 -5.75 0.77 9.34
CA ALA A 278 -5.63 -0.33 10.29
C ALA A 278 -4.61 -1.37 9.83
N LYS A 279 -4.64 -1.78 8.57
CA LYS A 279 -3.67 -2.71 7.99
C LYS A 279 -2.24 -2.18 8.06
N GLU A 280 -2.00 -0.93 7.69
CA GLU A 280 -0.67 -0.32 7.74
C GLU A 280 -0.11 -0.28 9.17
N ILE A 281 -0.94 0.12 10.16
CA ILE A 281 -0.55 0.13 11.58
C ILE A 281 -0.19 -1.28 12.07
N ILE A 282 -1.00 -2.28 11.73
CA ILE A 282 -0.76 -3.67 12.12
C ILE A 282 0.55 -4.18 11.48
N GLN A 283 0.80 -3.86 10.21
CA GLN A 283 2.04 -4.22 9.52
C GLN A 283 3.28 -3.55 10.14
N LEU A 284 3.15 -2.30 10.60
CA LEU A 284 4.22 -1.64 11.37
C LEU A 284 4.55 -2.38 12.66
N HIS A 285 3.59 -3.07 13.26
CA HIS A 285 3.79 -3.94 14.42
C HIS A 285 4.32 -5.34 14.05
N CYS A 286 4.72 -5.56 12.78
CA CYS A 286 5.10 -6.86 12.22
C CYS A 286 3.94 -7.89 12.25
N GLY A 287 2.71 -7.42 12.31
CA GLY A 287 1.50 -8.22 12.31
C GLY A 287 0.86 -8.35 10.92
N ASP A 288 -0.20 -9.12 10.87
CA ASP A 288 -1.04 -9.28 9.69
C ASP A 288 -2.53 -9.19 10.06
N ILE A 289 -3.36 -8.83 9.08
CA ILE A 289 -4.81 -8.77 9.22
C ILE A 289 -5.48 -9.48 8.05
N VAL A 290 -6.42 -10.36 8.36
CA VAL A 290 -7.18 -11.14 7.39
C VAL A 290 -8.67 -10.91 7.60
N ALA A 291 -9.42 -10.69 6.52
CA ALA A 291 -10.87 -10.62 6.55
C ALA A 291 -11.47 -11.93 6.01
N LYS A 292 -12.57 -12.37 6.62
CA LYS A 292 -13.40 -13.48 6.14
C LYS A 292 -14.87 -13.08 6.23
N SER A 293 -15.66 -13.57 5.28
CA SER A 293 -17.11 -13.36 5.28
C SER A 293 -17.81 -14.64 4.86
N GLU A 294 -18.63 -15.19 5.75
CA GLU A 294 -19.39 -16.41 5.56
C GLU A 294 -20.75 -16.29 6.25
N ASP A 295 -21.81 -16.75 5.62
CA ASP A 295 -23.16 -16.88 6.21
C ASP A 295 -23.67 -15.62 6.95
N GLY A 296 -23.51 -14.45 6.32
CA GLY A 296 -23.96 -13.19 6.93
C GLY A 296 -23.07 -12.69 8.07
N THR A 297 -21.89 -13.26 8.24
CA THR A 297 -20.92 -12.84 9.25
C THR A 297 -19.64 -12.35 8.60
N ILE A 298 -19.13 -11.22 9.07
CA ILE A 298 -17.83 -10.66 8.67
C ILE A 298 -16.89 -10.75 9.88
N SER A 299 -15.68 -11.22 9.67
CA SER A 299 -14.65 -11.28 10.72
C SER A 299 -13.31 -10.74 10.22
N PHE A 300 -12.67 -9.93 11.06
CA PHE A 300 -11.30 -9.46 10.89
C PHE A 300 -10.42 -10.10 11.95
N THR A 301 -9.43 -10.85 11.52
CA THR A 301 -8.46 -11.51 12.43
C THR A 301 -7.13 -10.81 12.32
N ILE A 302 -6.66 -10.26 13.42
CA ILE A 302 -5.35 -9.60 13.56
C ILE A 302 -4.41 -10.58 14.26
N THR A 303 -3.19 -10.70 13.75
CA THR A 303 -2.12 -11.48 14.39
C THR A 303 -0.89 -10.62 14.52
N ILE A 304 -0.38 -10.41 15.74
CA ILE A 304 0.81 -9.61 16.04
C ILE A 304 1.80 -10.46 16.84
N PRO A 305 3.10 -10.48 16.54
CA PRO A 305 4.11 -11.06 17.42
C PRO A 305 4.09 -10.34 18.77
N ASN A 306 4.05 -11.09 19.87
CA ASN A 306 4.01 -10.54 21.23
C ASN A 306 5.42 -10.37 21.82
#